data_0d11807f739d5ed2532e0d45b9e9cf33
#
_entry.id   0d11807f739d5ed2532e0d45b9e9cf33
#
_cell.length_a   1.000
_cell.length_b   1.000
_cell.length_c   1.000
_cell.angle_alpha   90.00
_cell.angle_beta   90.00
_cell.angle_gamma   90.00
#
_symmetry.space_group_name_H-M   'P 1'
#
loop_
_entity.id
_entity.type
_entity.pdbx_description
1 polymer ?
#
loop_
_entity_poly.entity_id
_entity_poly.type
_entity_poly.pdbx_seq_one_letter_code
_entity_poly.pdbx_strand_id
1 'polypeptide(L)'
;METYRIAGYFKNKCILITGSTGFLAKIFVEKVLRAQPDVKKLFLLVRASDATSAKQRVQNEVIGKELFTVLEEKHGRGFHSFIEEKVFPVAGDIVHENLGIEDSILTELWKDIDFVVNVAATTSFNERYDVAMNVNVLGAKNVLEFAKRCAYVAGEMEGLIPEKPFSMGETLNGNSHLDIQEEINFVQERKKELQADKSTERIEKITMKELGMKRARHFGWPNTYVFTKAMGEMLLGHLRGDLPLVIIRPTIITSIYKDPLPGWMEKTRTIDSFIIGYAKGKLTCSLGNPKLTMDVIPGDMVVNAMIVAMAAYLNNQSEIIYHISSSMRNPVAFSILQLCVYQYFSKHPRTGKDGKTIKTRKVPMFRNLASFHTYMVLRYKLPLEVLHLLDLILCRSISHRCNELRQMYNFIVRLAELYAPYTFFKGCFEDINSRRLWMAMMKDNTEEIPLLDFDPKSIDWEDYFNNIHIPGVLKHLCN
;
A
#
# COMPACT_ATOMS: atom_id res chain seq x y z
N MET A 1 31.41 -4.11 11.89
CA MET A 1 30.11 -3.50 11.59
C MET A 1 30.36 -2.02 11.67
N GLU A 2 30.43 -1.35 10.51
CA GLU A 2 30.69 0.09 10.44
C GLU A 2 29.53 0.85 11.06
N THR A 3 29.83 1.91 11.79
CA THR A 3 28.87 2.81 12.39
C THR A 3 28.33 3.73 11.27
N TYR A 4 27.07 3.59 10.90
CA TYR A 4 26.47 4.43 9.87
C TYR A 4 25.94 5.71 10.51
N ARG A 5 26.52 6.86 10.16
CA ARG A 5 25.95 8.16 10.52
C ARG A 5 24.73 8.44 9.65
N ILE A 6 23.54 8.41 10.25
CA ILE A 6 22.29 8.77 9.57
C ILE A 6 22.12 10.28 9.54
N ALA A 7 22.63 10.96 10.59
CA ALA A 7 22.67 12.41 10.67
C ALA A 7 23.46 13.00 9.49
N GLY A 8 22.81 13.89 8.73
CA GLY A 8 23.41 14.55 7.56
C GLY A 8 23.70 13.63 6.37
N TYR A 9 23.21 12.39 6.39
CA TYR A 9 23.45 11.41 5.31
C TYR A 9 22.96 11.87 3.95
N PHE A 10 21.81 12.54 3.90
CA PHE A 10 21.26 13.09 2.67
C PHE A 10 21.79 14.50 2.33
N LYS A 11 22.75 15.02 3.07
CA LYS A 11 23.37 16.31 2.77
C LYS A 11 23.92 16.34 1.35
N ASN A 12 23.50 17.35 0.59
CA ASN A 12 23.84 17.53 -0.83
C ASN A 12 23.41 16.39 -1.76
N LYS A 13 22.50 15.49 -1.33
CA LYS A 13 22.00 14.38 -2.13
C LYS A 13 20.73 14.73 -2.90
N CYS A 14 20.60 14.17 -4.10
CA CYS A 14 19.43 14.26 -4.96
C CYS A 14 18.68 12.93 -4.99
N ILE A 15 17.37 12.95 -4.77
CA ILE A 15 16.52 11.76 -4.70
C ILE A 15 15.40 11.86 -5.72
N LEU A 16 15.28 10.88 -6.63
CA LEU A 16 14.10 10.72 -7.47
C LEU A 16 13.09 9.82 -6.78
N ILE A 17 11.84 10.28 -6.67
CA ILE A 17 10.75 9.55 -6.03
C ILE A 17 9.66 9.29 -7.06
N THR A 18 9.31 8.01 -7.28
CA THR A 18 8.17 7.64 -8.12
C THR A 18 6.94 7.38 -7.24
N GLY A 19 5.74 7.42 -7.85
CA GLY A 19 4.51 7.29 -7.06
C GLY A 19 4.29 8.44 -6.07
N SER A 20 4.82 9.61 -6.36
CA SER A 20 4.95 10.79 -5.47
C SER A 20 3.63 11.28 -4.88
N THR A 21 2.50 11.05 -5.55
CA THR A 21 1.15 11.38 -5.04
C THR A 21 0.58 10.29 -4.10
N GLY A 22 1.32 9.22 -3.86
CA GLY A 22 0.93 8.11 -2.97
C GLY A 22 1.15 8.43 -1.49
N PHE A 23 0.49 7.66 -0.63
CA PHE A 23 0.54 7.86 0.82
C PHE A 23 1.96 7.78 1.41
N LEU A 24 2.72 6.70 1.11
CA LEU A 24 4.09 6.53 1.62
C LEU A 24 5.04 7.58 1.07
N ALA A 25 4.91 7.93 -0.23
CA ALA A 25 5.76 8.96 -0.84
C ALA A 25 5.59 10.32 -0.15
N LYS A 26 4.36 10.70 0.21
CA LYS A 26 4.10 11.96 0.90
C LYS A 26 4.74 11.98 2.29
N ILE A 27 4.61 10.89 3.05
CA ILE A 27 5.27 10.77 4.36
C ILE A 27 6.79 10.82 4.18
N PHE A 28 7.32 10.15 3.16
CA PHE A 28 8.76 10.15 2.87
C PHE A 28 9.27 11.56 2.53
N VAL A 29 8.60 12.28 1.65
CA VAL A 29 8.96 13.65 1.25
C VAL A 29 8.92 14.59 2.45
N GLU A 30 7.84 14.58 3.25
CA GLU A 30 7.73 15.38 4.47
C GLU A 30 8.85 15.05 5.45
N LYS A 31 9.05 13.76 5.71
CA LYS A 31 10.04 13.29 6.69
C LYS A 31 11.47 13.68 6.29
N VAL A 32 11.84 13.51 5.02
CA VAL A 32 13.16 13.91 4.52
C VAL A 32 13.35 15.41 4.64
N LEU A 33 12.39 16.23 4.21
CA LEU A 33 12.48 17.70 4.30
C LEU A 33 12.56 18.20 5.75
N ARG A 34 11.90 17.52 6.69
CA ARG A 34 11.88 17.92 8.10
C ARG A 34 13.10 17.45 8.88
N ALA A 35 13.52 16.19 8.66
CA ALA A 35 14.61 15.55 9.41
C ALA A 35 15.99 15.72 8.73
N GLN A 36 16.03 15.92 7.42
CA GLN A 36 17.25 16.03 6.62
C GLN A 36 17.19 17.28 5.70
N PRO A 37 17.04 18.51 6.23
CA PRO A 37 16.80 19.72 5.42
C PRO A 37 17.96 20.09 4.49
N ASP A 38 19.15 19.52 4.72
CA ASP A 38 20.34 19.69 3.88
C ASP A 38 20.32 18.82 2.61
N VAL A 39 19.25 18.06 2.36
CA VAL A 39 19.05 17.36 1.09
C VAL A 39 19.11 18.37 -0.07
N LYS A 40 19.82 18.04 -1.17
CA LYS A 40 20.01 18.98 -2.27
C LYS A 40 18.67 19.18 -3.02
N LYS A 41 18.08 18.07 -3.55
CA LYS A 41 16.84 18.11 -4.32
C LYS A 41 16.03 16.82 -4.18
N LEU A 42 14.71 16.95 -4.15
CA LEU A 42 13.75 15.85 -4.29
C LEU A 42 13.03 16.00 -5.63
N PHE A 43 13.32 15.12 -6.57
CA PHE A 43 12.63 15.03 -7.85
C PHE A 43 11.38 14.17 -7.71
N LEU A 44 10.19 14.74 -7.87
CA LEU A 44 8.92 14.07 -7.71
C LEU A 44 8.34 13.70 -9.08
N LEU A 45 8.47 12.43 -9.48
CA LEU A 45 7.87 11.93 -10.72
C LEU A 45 6.35 11.84 -10.58
N VAL A 46 5.62 12.54 -11.42
CA VAL A 46 4.16 12.55 -11.46
C VAL A 46 3.64 12.43 -12.88
N ARG A 47 2.55 11.72 -13.07
CA ARG A 47 1.88 11.59 -14.37
C ARG A 47 1.28 12.93 -14.76
N ALA A 48 1.85 13.61 -15.73
CA ALA A 48 1.42 14.92 -16.21
C ALA A 48 1.78 15.06 -17.69
N SER A 49 1.08 15.95 -18.41
CA SER A 49 1.34 16.24 -19.81
C SER A 49 2.60 17.09 -20.03
N ASP A 50 2.97 17.89 -19.02
CA ASP A 50 4.03 18.88 -19.08
C ASP A 50 4.50 19.30 -17.68
N ALA A 51 5.56 20.09 -17.60
CA ALA A 51 6.15 20.57 -16.36
C ALA A 51 5.18 21.43 -15.53
N THR A 52 4.32 22.23 -16.18
CA THR A 52 3.36 23.10 -15.50
C THR A 52 2.29 22.26 -14.79
N SER A 53 1.72 21.28 -15.48
CA SER A 53 0.77 20.33 -14.92
C SER A 53 1.39 19.48 -13.80
N ALA A 54 2.68 19.11 -13.96
CA ALA A 54 3.41 18.40 -12.90
C ALA A 54 3.56 19.27 -11.65
N LYS A 55 3.96 20.53 -11.79
CA LYS A 55 4.07 21.50 -10.68
C LYS A 55 2.73 21.67 -9.97
N GLN A 56 1.65 21.84 -10.72
CA GLN A 56 0.31 21.99 -10.15
C GLN A 56 -0.15 20.73 -9.40
N ARG A 57 0.13 19.54 -9.94
CA ARG A 57 -0.20 18.29 -9.27
C ARG A 57 0.57 18.12 -7.97
N VAL A 58 1.89 18.38 -7.97
CA VAL A 58 2.70 18.27 -6.75
C VAL A 58 2.19 19.25 -5.70
N GLN A 59 1.87 20.50 -6.10
CA GLN A 59 1.33 21.49 -5.17
C GLN A 59 0.00 21.01 -4.55
N ASN A 60 -0.95 20.54 -5.35
CA ASN A 60 -2.29 20.20 -4.89
C ASN A 60 -2.38 18.83 -4.20
N GLU A 61 -1.64 17.85 -4.71
CA GLU A 61 -1.77 16.45 -4.26
C GLU A 61 -0.69 16.04 -3.24
N VAL A 62 0.41 16.80 -3.10
CA VAL A 62 1.49 16.49 -2.16
C VAL A 62 1.65 17.61 -1.13
N ILE A 63 2.20 18.75 -1.52
CA ILE A 63 2.61 19.83 -0.59
C ILE A 63 1.41 20.48 0.10
N GLY A 64 0.30 20.71 -0.60
CA GLY A 64 -0.93 21.29 -0.04
C GLY A 64 -1.75 20.34 0.83
N LYS A 65 -1.18 19.25 1.33
CA LYS A 65 -1.86 18.33 2.25
C LYS A 65 -1.58 18.69 3.70
N GLU A 66 -2.58 18.46 4.57
CA GLU A 66 -2.48 18.65 6.02
C GLU A 66 -1.19 18.04 6.62
N LEU A 67 -0.66 16.99 6.01
CA LEU A 67 0.60 16.35 6.40
C LEU A 67 1.79 17.33 6.47
N PHE A 68 1.80 18.36 5.64
CA PHE A 68 2.89 19.35 5.57
C PHE A 68 2.75 20.52 6.52
N THR A 69 1.67 20.61 7.32
CA THR A 69 1.41 21.72 8.23
C THR A 69 2.56 21.92 9.24
N VAL A 70 3.11 20.85 9.79
CA VAL A 70 4.26 20.93 10.74
C VAL A 70 5.48 21.56 10.08
N LEU A 71 5.74 21.23 8.82
CA LEU A 71 6.85 21.81 8.06
C LEU A 71 6.56 23.28 7.70
N GLU A 72 5.32 23.60 7.36
CA GLU A 72 4.86 24.97 7.11
C GLU A 72 5.01 25.86 8.36
N GLU A 73 4.57 25.36 9.52
CA GLU A 73 4.73 26.05 10.80
C GLU A 73 6.22 26.29 11.14
N LYS A 74 7.09 25.28 10.89
CA LYS A 74 8.54 25.38 11.13
C LYS A 74 9.20 26.47 10.28
N HIS A 75 8.80 26.63 9.03
CA HIS A 75 9.42 27.57 8.08
C HIS A 75 8.67 28.91 7.98
N GLY A 76 7.41 28.99 8.44
CA GLY A 76 6.60 30.19 8.42
C GLY A 76 6.53 30.83 7.02
N ARG A 77 6.83 32.12 6.91
CA ARG A 77 6.82 32.84 5.63
C ARG A 77 7.83 32.31 4.60
N GLY A 78 8.85 31.61 5.04
CA GLY A 78 9.88 31.02 4.18
C GLY A 78 9.50 29.64 3.58
N PHE A 79 8.35 29.08 3.95
CA PHE A 79 7.94 27.74 3.53
C PHE A 79 7.92 27.57 2.00
N HIS A 80 7.28 28.49 1.28
CA HIS A 80 7.19 28.42 -0.19
C HIS A 80 8.56 28.46 -0.85
N SER A 81 9.46 29.34 -0.43
CA SER A 81 10.82 29.43 -0.94
C SER A 81 11.62 28.18 -0.63
N PHE A 82 11.46 27.61 0.57
CA PHE A 82 12.08 26.34 0.95
C PHE A 82 11.61 25.18 0.07
N ILE A 83 10.31 25.07 -0.17
CA ILE A 83 9.75 24.03 -1.05
C ILE A 83 10.24 24.21 -2.49
N GLU A 84 10.24 25.43 -3.04
CA GLU A 84 10.73 25.71 -4.40
C GLU A 84 12.23 25.41 -4.59
N GLU A 85 13.03 25.57 -3.53
CA GLU A 85 14.45 25.19 -3.52
C GLU A 85 14.66 23.68 -3.51
N LYS A 86 13.83 22.94 -2.76
CA LYS A 86 14.06 21.51 -2.47
C LYS A 86 13.25 20.55 -3.35
N VAL A 87 12.06 20.93 -3.82
CA VAL A 87 11.11 20.03 -4.48
C VAL A 87 10.97 20.35 -5.96
N PHE A 88 11.33 19.39 -6.81
CA PHE A 88 11.32 19.52 -8.27
C PHE A 88 10.33 18.54 -8.90
N PRO A 89 9.16 19.01 -9.34
CA PRO A 89 8.20 18.19 -10.07
C PRO A 89 8.75 17.74 -11.43
N VAL A 90 8.62 16.46 -11.75
CA VAL A 90 9.02 15.87 -13.03
C VAL A 90 7.80 15.20 -13.67
N ALA A 91 7.45 15.62 -14.88
CA ALA A 91 6.41 14.96 -15.67
C ALA A 91 6.93 13.63 -16.23
N GLY A 92 6.17 12.54 -16.05
CA GLY A 92 6.51 11.23 -16.57
C GLY A 92 5.63 10.11 -16.00
N ASP A 93 5.83 8.88 -16.49
CA ASP A 93 5.12 7.69 -16.03
C ASP A 93 6.06 6.48 -16.12
N ILE A 94 6.13 5.69 -15.05
CA ILE A 94 7.00 4.50 -14.96
C ILE A 94 6.68 3.42 -16.01
N VAL A 95 5.49 3.42 -16.59
CA VAL A 95 5.10 2.43 -17.62
C VAL A 95 5.83 2.64 -18.95
N HIS A 96 6.48 3.78 -19.14
CA HIS A 96 7.24 4.14 -20.34
C HIS A 96 8.75 3.99 -20.14
N GLU A 97 9.48 3.75 -21.22
CA GLU A 97 10.94 3.82 -21.23
C GLU A 97 11.43 5.19 -20.77
N ASN A 98 12.58 5.24 -20.10
CA ASN A 98 13.11 6.43 -19.45
C ASN A 98 12.09 7.16 -18.57
N LEU A 99 11.11 6.40 -18.02
CA LEU A 99 10.01 6.90 -17.20
C LEU A 99 9.10 7.93 -17.92
N GLY A 100 9.12 7.96 -19.27
CA GLY A 100 8.39 8.95 -20.04
C GLY A 100 8.82 10.40 -19.79
N ILE A 101 10.03 10.59 -19.27
CA ILE A 101 10.62 11.92 -19.01
C ILE A 101 11.15 12.49 -20.32
N GLU A 102 10.99 13.80 -20.50
CA GLU A 102 11.47 14.51 -21.68
C GLU A 102 12.99 14.45 -21.81
N ASP A 103 13.50 14.15 -23.01
CA ASP A 103 14.94 13.95 -23.27
C ASP A 103 15.79 15.16 -22.90
N SER A 104 15.21 16.36 -22.97
CA SER A 104 15.86 17.62 -22.62
C SER A 104 16.40 17.67 -21.18
N ILE A 105 15.74 16.99 -20.25
CA ILE A 105 16.10 16.97 -18.83
C ILE A 105 16.71 15.64 -18.37
N LEU A 106 16.58 14.58 -19.15
CA LEU A 106 17.07 13.24 -18.80
C LEU A 106 18.56 13.23 -18.46
N THR A 107 19.38 13.87 -19.29
CA THR A 107 20.84 13.87 -19.14
C THR A 107 21.29 14.56 -17.85
N GLU A 108 20.57 15.60 -17.41
CA GLU A 108 20.83 16.28 -16.15
C GLU A 108 20.39 15.42 -14.98
N LEU A 109 19.22 14.81 -15.06
CA LEU A 109 18.72 13.91 -14.01
C LEU A 109 19.66 12.73 -13.76
N TRP A 110 20.18 12.09 -14.81
CA TRP A 110 21.12 10.98 -14.66
C TRP A 110 22.44 11.36 -13.98
N LYS A 111 22.87 12.63 -14.13
CA LYS A 111 24.09 13.13 -13.47
C LYS A 111 23.85 13.54 -12.02
N ASP A 112 22.66 14.07 -11.74
CA ASP A 112 22.36 14.68 -10.44
C ASP A 112 21.83 13.66 -9.43
N ILE A 113 21.08 12.60 -9.86
CA ILE A 113 20.39 11.69 -8.95
C ILE A 113 21.34 10.72 -8.27
N ASP A 114 21.38 10.78 -6.95
CA ASP A 114 22.09 9.82 -6.07
C ASP A 114 21.24 8.61 -5.72
N PHE A 115 19.91 8.78 -5.58
CA PHE A 115 18.98 7.73 -5.16
C PHE A 115 17.70 7.73 -6.00
N VAL A 116 17.18 6.53 -6.25
CA VAL A 116 15.83 6.34 -6.79
C VAL A 116 14.97 5.60 -5.77
N VAL A 117 13.89 6.21 -5.32
CA VAL A 117 12.90 5.64 -4.39
C VAL A 117 11.65 5.29 -5.19
N ASN A 118 11.42 3.99 -5.42
CA ASN A 118 10.26 3.52 -6.17
C ASN A 118 9.15 3.05 -5.22
N VAL A 119 8.14 3.88 -5.02
CA VAL A 119 6.91 3.54 -4.27
C VAL A 119 5.67 3.57 -5.18
N ALA A 120 5.89 3.60 -6.50
CA ALA A 120 4.81 3.50 -7.48
C ALA A 120 4.33 2.06 -7.61
N ALA A 121 3.05 1.82 -7.42
CA ALA A 121 2.40 0.54 -7.63
C ALA A 121 0.88 0.72 -7.83
N THR A 122 0.24 -0.22 -8.54
CA THR A 122 -1.19 -0.45 -8.33
C THR A 122 -1.36 -1.45 -7.20
N THR A 123 -2.18 -1.12 -6.21
CA THR A 123 -2.37 -1.92 -4.97
C THR A 123 -3.73 -2.61 -4.92
N SER A 124 -4.48 -2.60 -6.02
CA SER A 124 -5.76 -3.27 -6.13
C SER A 124 -5.59 -4.79 -6.26
N PHE A 125 -6.06 -5.57 -5.29
CA PHE A 125 -5.98 -7.04 -5.31
C PHE A 125 -6.67 -7.67 -6.53
N ASN A 126 -7.69 -7.00 -7.06
CA ASN A 126 -8.44 -7.40 -8.25
C ASN A 126 -8.27 -6.35 -9.36
N GLU A 127 -7.03 -5.99 -9.64
CA GLU A 127 -6.72 -5.11 -10.77
C GLU A 127 -6.81 -5.87 -12.11
N ARG A 128 -6.99 -5.13 -13.20
CA ARG A 128 -6.82 -5.67 -14.56
C ARG A 128 -5.39 -6.20 -14.68
N TYR A 129 -5.25 -7.39 -15.26
CA TYR A 129 -3.95 -8.03 -15.34
C TYR A 129 -2.96 -7.24 -16.20
N ASP A 130 -3.42 -6.69 -17.34
CA ASP A 130 -2.61 -5.82 -18.18
C ASP A 130 -2.13 -4.55 -17.48
N VAL A 131 -2.98 -3.92 -16.66
CA VAL A 131 -2.61 -2.73 -15.87
C VAL A 131 -1.61 -3.11 -14.77
N ALA A 132 -1.86 -4.21 -14.05
CA ALA A 132 -0.95 -4.68 -13.01
C ALA A 132 0.43 -5.10 -13.58
N MET A 133 0.46 -5.76 -14.75
CA MET A 133 1.70 -6.07 -15.46
C MET A 133 2.47 -4.83 -15.87
N ASN A 134 1.80 -3.85 -16.46
CA ASN A 134 2.46 -2.62 -16.91
C ASN A 134 3.03 -1.80 -15.74
N VAL A 135 2.31 -1.70 -14.61
CA VAL A 135 2.75 -0.86 -13.48
C VAL A 135 3.72 -1.61 -12.56
N ASN A 136 3.35 -2.83 -12.12
CA ASN A 136 4.11 -3.53 -11.07
C ASN A 136 5.30 -4.34 -11.64
N VAL A 137 5.26 -4.77 -12.91
CA VAL A 137 6.32 -5.56 -13.54
C VAL A 137 7.15 -4.70 -14.47
N LEU A 138 6.58 -4.22 -15.57
CA LEU A 138 7.31 -3.40 -16.55
C LEU A 138 7.70 -2.04 -15.98
N GLY A 139 6.83 -1.40 -15.20
CA GLY A 139 7.16 -0.16 -14.51
C GLY A 139 8.33 -0.32 -13.53
N ALA A 140 8.39 -1.41 -12.78
CA ALA A 140 9.53 -1.70 -11.90
C ALA A 140 10.82 -1.91 -12.71
N LYS A 141 10.76 -2.66 -13.84
CA LYS A 141 11.87 -2.81 -14.78
C LYS A 141 12.35 -1.47 -15.34
N ASN A 142 11.45 -0.63 -15.81
CA ASN A 142 11.81 0.68 -16.37
C ASN A 142 12.48 1.59 -15.34
N VAL A 143 11.99 1.57 -14.09
CA VAL A 143 12.64 2.29 -12.99
C VAL A 143 14.04 1.73 -12.71
N LEU A 144 14.24 0.40 -12.77
CA LEU A 144 15.56 -0.20 -12.63
C LEU A 144 16.49 0.21 -13.77
N GLU A 145 16.04 0.15 -15.03
CA GLU A 145 16.85 0.55 -16.19
C GLU A 145 17.22 2.05 -16.12
N PHE A 146 16.31 2.89 -15.65
CA PHE A 146 16.62 4.27 -15.32
C PHE A 146 17.64 4.35 -14.17
N ALA A 147 17.44 3.59 -13.09
CA ALA A 147 18.31 3.55 -11.91
C ALA A 147 19.70 2.98 -12.21
N LYS A 148 19.86 2.09 -13.18
CA LYS A 148 21.20 1.67 -13.67
C LYS A 148 22.02 2.82 -14.24
N ARG A 149 21.36 3.89 -14.64
CA ARG A 149 21.98 5.15 -15.05
C ARG A 149 22.10 6.14 -13.87
N CYS A 150 21.39 5.84 -12.75
CA CYS A 150 21.43 6.53 -11.46
C CYS A 150 21.39 5.54 -10.33
N ALA A 151 21.41 5.28 -9.24
CA ALA A 151 21.35 4.12 -8.32
C ALA A 151 20.06 4.00 -7.45
N TYR A 152 19.51 2.81 -7.23
CA TYR A 152 18.56 2.25 -6.20
C TYR A 152 17.04 2.01 -6.42
N VAL A 153 16.45 0.78 -5.99
CA VAL A 153 15.00 0.38 -6.05
C VAL A 153 14.53 -0.67 -4.99
N ALA A 154 13.20 -0.74 -4.56
CA ALA A 154 12.59 -1.62 -3.54
C ALA A 154 11.21 -2.31 -3.85
N GLY A 155 10.83 -3.56 -3.30
CA GLY A 155 9.58 -4.36 -3.56
C GLY A 155 9.14 -5.43 -2.50
N GLU A 156 8.06 -6.31 -2.65
CA GLU A 156 7.35 -7.09 -1.56
C GLU A 156 7.02 -8.59 -1.76
N MET A 157 6.78 -9.45 -0.66
CA MET A 157 6.30 -10.87 -0.63
C MET A 157 5.73 -11.49 0.67
N GLU A 158 5.14 -12.78 0.64
CA GLU A 158 4.41 -13.48 1.73
C GLU A 158 4.81 -14.96 2.07
N GLY A 159 4.47 -15.44 3.35
CA GLY A 159 4.65 -16.80 3.96
C GLY A 159 5.23 -16.71 5.37
N LEU A 160 5.84 -17.75 5.99
CA LEU A 160 7.03 -17.48 6.83
C LEU A 160 8.07 -17.10 5.80
N ILE A 161 8.10 -15.83 5.57
CA ILE A 161 8.77 -15.28 4.45
C ILE A 161 10.12 -14.90 4.99
N PRO A 162 11.15 -15.64 4.65
CA PRO A 162 12.49 -15.21 4.98
C PRO A 162 12.72 -13.89 4.26
N GLU A 163 13.49 -13.01 4.88
CA GLU A 163 14.02 -11.81 4.23
C GLU A 163 15.00 -12.22 3.11
N LYS A 164 14.48 -12.95 2.11
CA LYS A 164 15.19 -13.55 0.99
C LYS A 164 14.50 -13.17 -0.33
N PRO A 165 15.25 -12.78 -1.38
CA PRO A 165 14.67 -12.47 -2.68
C PRO A 165 14.05 -13.70 -3.35
N PHE A 166 13.10 -13.49 -4.26
CA PHE A 166 12.64 -14.50 -5.19
C PHE A 166 13.67 -14.75 -6.28
N SER A 167 13.86 -16.02 -6.61
CA SER A 167 14.61 -16.42 -7.79
C SER A 167 13.74 -16.30 -9.05
N MET A 168 14.36 -15.99 -10.20
CA MET A 168 13.66 -16.01 -11.49
C MET A 168 13.00 -17.37 -11.72
N GLY A 169 11.74 -17.33 -12.10
CA GLY A 169 10.96 -18.54 -12.38
C GLY A 169 10.36 -19.23 -11.15
N GLU A 170 10.62 -18.74 -9.94
CA GLU A 170 10.11 -19.32 -8.70
C GLU A 170 8.57 -19.18 -8.62
N THR A 171 7.90 -20.19 -8.05
CA THR A 171 6.46 -20.20 -7.82
C THR A 171 6.17 -20.66 -6.40
N LEU A 172 5.07 -20.15 -5.81
CA LEU A 172 4.74 -20.51 -4.42
C LEU A 172 4.28 -21.96 -4.27
N ASN A 173 3.75 -22.57 -5.33
CA ASN A 173 3.31 -23.96 -5.29
C ASN A 173 4.41 -24.97 -5.69
N GLY A 174 5.56 -24.51 -6.18
CA GLY A 174 6.69 -25.35 -6.59
C GLY A 174 6.43 -26.29 -7.76
N ASN A 175 5.24 -26.29 -8.36
CA ASN A 175 4.79 -27.26 -9.36
C ASN A 175 5.01 -26.82 -10.82
N SER A 176 5.42 -25.59 -11.04
CA SER A 176 5.57 -24.99 -12.37
C SER A 176 6.69 -23.95 -12.37
N HIS A 177 7.26 -23.71 -13.53
CA HIS A 177 8.21 -22.62 -13.75
C HIS A 177 7.46 -21.40 -14.26
N LEU A 178 7.77 -20.21 -13.73
CA LEU A 178 7.17 -18.95 -14.14
C LEU A 178 8.08 -18.22 -15.12
N ASP A 179 7.69 -18.19 -16.40
CA ASP A 179 8.34 -17.31 -17.38
C ASP A 179 7.60 -15.98 -17.45
N ILE A 180 8.27 -14.92 -16.98
CA ILE A 180 7.67 -13.57 -16.93
C ILE A 180 7.47 -13.01 -18.34
N GLN A 181 8.35 -13.35 -19.31
CA GLN A 181 8.21 -12.86 -20.67
C GLN A 181 7.03 -13.53 -21.37
N GLU A 182 6.82 -14.83 -21.13
CA GLU A 182 5.63 -15.52 -21.63
C GLU A 182 4.34 -14.93 -21.05
N GLU A 183 4.33 -14.58 -19.75
CA GLU A 183 3.17 -13.92 -19.13
C GLU A 183 2.89 -12.54 -19.75
N ILE A 184 3.91 -11.74 -20.03
CA ILE A 184 3.77 -10.45 -20.72
C ILE A 184 3.16 -10.66 -22.12
N ASN A 185 3.70 -11.57 -22.89
CA ASN A 185 3.23 -11.88 -24.24
C ASN A 185 1.77 -12.36 -24.20
N PHE A 186 1.46 -13.29 -23.29
CA PHE A 186 0.11 -13.83 -23.10
C PHE A 186 -0.94 -12.75 -22.79
N VAL A 187 -0.61 -11.80 -21.91
CA VAL A 187 -1.50 -10.66 -21.60
C VAL A 187 -1.71 -9.76 -22.81
N GLN A 188 -0.62 -9.50 -23.59
CA GLN A 188 -0.70 -8.67 -24.79
C GLN A 188 -1.55 -9.33 -25.91
N GLU A 189 -1.37 -10.64 -26.13
CA GLU A 189 -2.16 -11.39 -27.10
C GLU A 189 -3.64 -11.39 -26.72
N ARG A 190 -3.94 -11.68 -25.46
CA ARG A 190 -5.33 -11.66 -24.99
C ARG A 190 -5.98 -10.29 -25.13
N LYS A 191 -5.22 -9.22 -24.92
CA LYS A 191 -5.71 -7.86 -25.13
C LYS A 191 -5.99 -7.57 -26.60
N LYS A 192 -5.11 -8.03 -27.52
CA LYS A 192 -5.32 -7.89 -28.97
C LYS A 192 -6.57 -8.67 -29.45
N GLU A 193 -6.80 -9.89 -28.94
CA GLU A 193 -8.00 -10.68 -29.23
C GLU A 193 -9.28 -9.93 -28.83
N LEU A 194 -9.33 -9.40 -27.59
CA LEU A 194 -10.49 -8.65 -27.11
C LEU A 194 -10.76 -7.38 -27.94
N GLN A 195 -9.70 -6.73 -28.44
CA GLN A 195 -9.82 -5.58 -29.36
C GLN A 195 -10.31 -6.00 -30.75
N ALA A 196 -9.79 -7.11 -31.29
CA ALA A 196 -10.24 -7.65 -32.58
C ALA A 196 -11.71 -8.06 -32.56
N ASP A 197 -12.17 -8.65 -31.44
CA ASP A 197 -13.57 -9.02 -31.19
C ASP A 197 -14.47 -7.82 -30.93
N LYS A 198 -13.94 -6.59 -30.98
CA LYS A 198 -14.65 -5.34 -30.63
C LYS A 198 -15.37 -5.40 -29.28
N SER A 199 -14.75 -6.07 -28.32
CA SER A 199 -15.27 -6.20 -26.96
C SER A 199 -15.48 -4.83 -26.33
N THR A 200 -16.57 -4.67 -25.59
CA THR A 200 -16.79 -3.43 -24.83
C THR A 200 -15.75 -3.28 -23.71
N GLU A 201 -15.43 -2.05 -23.33
CA GLU A 201 -14.52 -1.76 -22.22
C GLU A 201 -14.90 -2.53 -20.92
N ARG A 202 -16.21 -2.71 -20.70
CA ARG A 202 -16.72 -3.49 -19.57
C ARG A 202 -16.32 -4.96 -19.65
N ILE A 203 -16.45 -5.58 -20.82
CA ILE A 203 -16.08 -6.98 -21.06
C ILE A 203 -14.58 -7.14 -20.90
N GLU A 204 -13.78 -6.28 -21.54
CA GLU A 204 -12.33 -6.27 -21.43
C GLU A 204 -11.88 -6.18 -19.96
N LYS A 205 -12.46 -5.25 -19.20
CA LYS A 205 -12.17 -5.07 -17.78
C LYS A 205 -12.46 -6.33 -16.95
N ILE A 206 -13.60 -6.97 -17.18
CA ILE A 206 -13.99 -8.19 -16.46
C ILE A 206 -13.04 -9.32 -16.82
N THR A 207 -12.84 -9.57 -18.13
CA THR A 207 -11.97 -10.65 -18.63
C THR A 207 -10.54 -10.52 -18.12
N MET A 208 -9.95 -9.31 -18.16
CA MET A 208 -8.60 -9.09 -17.66
C MET A 208 -8.48 -9.28 -16.14
N LYS A 209 -9.51 -8.93 -15.36
CA LYS A 209 -9.53 -9.21 -13.91
C LYS A 209 -9.60 -10.70 -13.60
N GLU A 210 -10.47 -11.42 -14.27
CA GLU A 210 -10.61 -12.88 -14.11
C GLU A 210 -9.35 -13.62 -14.55
N LEU A 211 -8.75 -13.18 -15.65
CA LEU A 211 -7.48 -13.72 -16.15
C LEU A 211 -6.36 -13.56 -15.13
N GLY A 212 -6.16 -12.36 -14.60
CA GLY A 212 -5.13 -12.10 -13.59
C GLY A 212 -5.30 -12.95 -12.33
N MET A 213 -6.53 -13.07 -11.83
CA MET A 213 -6.84 -13.94 -10.69
C MET A 213 -6.57 -15.42 -10.99
N LYS A 214 -6.93 -15.90 -12.21
CA LYS A 214 -6.67 -17.28 -12.62
C LYS A 214 -5.18 -17.57 -12.73
N ARG A 215 -4.41 -16.68 -13.35
CA ARG A 215 -2.94 -16.83 -13.50
C ARG A 215 -2.24 -16.79 -12.13
N ALA A 216 -2.60 -15.83 -11.28
CA ALA A 216 -2.06 -15.76 -9.93
C ALA A 216 -2.26 -17.08 -9.16
N ARG A 217 -3.49 -17.61 -9.13
CA ARG A 217 -3.81 -18.88 -8.46
C ARG A 217 -3.07 -20.08 -9.07
N HIS A 218 -2.90 -20.09 -10.40
CA HIS A 218 -2.15 -21.14 -11.09
C HIS A 218 -0.73 -21.27 -10.58
N PHE A 219 -0.05 -20.16 -10.30
CA PHE A 219 1.31 -20.12 -9.78
C PHE A 219 1.39 -20.08 -8.24
N GLY A 220 0.26 -20.20 -7.54
CA GLY A 220 0.18 -20.27 -6.08
C GLY A 220 -0.06 -18.94 -5.36
N TRP A 221 -0.17 -17.81 -6.07
CA TRP A 221 -0.44 -16.51 -5.46
C TRP A 221 -1.94 -16.26 -5.24
N PRO A 222 -2.34 -15.58 -4.14
CA PRO A 222 -3.75 -15.39 -3.78
C PRO A 222 -4.48 -14.41 -4.72
N ASN A 223 -3.77 -13.49 -5.37
CA ASN A 223 -4.37 -12.50 -6.26
C ASN A 223 -3.36 -11.87 -7.24
N THR A 224 -3.89 -11.08 -8.18
CA THR A 224 -3.13 -10.39 -9.23
C THR A 224 -2.08 -9.43 -8.68
N TYR A 225 -2.39 -8.72 -7.58
CA TYR A 225 -1.49 -7.72 -7.00
C TYR A 225 -0.18 -8.35 -6.52
N VAL A 226 -0.24 -9.32 -5.59
CA VAL A 226 0.98 -9.95 -5.06
C VAL A 226 1.72 -10.76 -6.13
N PHE A 227 1.00 -11.37 -7.08
CA PHE A 227 1.60 -12.07 -8.21
C PHE A 227 2.45 -11.14 -9.09
N THR A 228 1.90 -9.99 -9.49
CA THR A 228 2.64 -9.01 -10.31
C THR A 228 3.76 -8.32 -9.53
N LYS A 229 3.60 -8.12 -8.22
CA LYS A 229 4.69 -7.61 -7.37
C LYS A 229 5.85 -8.59 -7.28
N ALA A 230 5.56 -9.89 -7.12
CA ALA A 230 6.60 -10.94 -7.12
C ALA A 230 7.37 -10.99 -8.44
N MET A 231 6.66 -10.95 -9.58
CA MET A 231 7.31 -10.89 -10.90
C MET A 231 8.20 -9.65 -11.07
N GLY A 232 7.73 -8.49 -10.61
CA GLY A 232 8.53 -7.25 -10.62
C GLY A 232 9.80 -7.39 -9.78
N GLU A 233 9.71 -7.98 -8.59
CA GLU A 233 10.86 -8.23 -7.73
C GLU A 233 11.86 -9.21 -8.35
N MET A 234 11.40 -10.33 -8.95
CA MET A 234 12.26 -11.27 -9.66
C MET A 234 13.06 -10.58 -10.77
N LEU A 235 12.41 -9.69 -11.55
CA LEU A 235 13.09 -8.91 -12.58
C LEU A 235 14.12 -7.95 -11.99
N LEU A 236 13.81 -7.29 -10.89
CA LEU A 236 14.73 -6.39 -10.21
C LEU A 236 16.01 -7.13 -9.79
N GLY A 237 15.87 -8.24 -9.06
CA GLY A 237 16.99 -9.05 -8.61
C GLY A 237 17.82 -9.61 -9.76
N HIS A 238 17.16 -10.12 -10.81
CA HIS A 238 17.83 -10.70 -11.98
C HIS A 238 18.54 -9.66 -12.85
N LEU A 239 17.92 -8.51 -13.06
CA LEU A 239 18.43 -7.50 -14.00
C LEU A 239 19.34 -6.46 -13.34
N ARG A 240 19.41 -6.33 -12.02
CA ARG A 240 20.14 -5.24 -11.33
C ARG A 240 21.64 -5.17 -11.68
N GLY A 241 22.30 -6.28 -11.98
CA GLY A 241 23.75 -6.33 -12.10
C GLY A 241 24.44 -6.00 -10.76
N ASP A 242 25.37 -5.07 -10.77
CA ASP A 242 26.09 -4.60 -9.59
C ASP A 242 25.37 -3.44 -8.85
N LEU A 243 24.20 -3.03 -9.32
CA LEU A 243 23.44 -1.97 -8.70
C LEU A 243 23.01 -2.39 -7.28
N PRO A 244 23.33 -1.61 -6.23
CA PRO A 244 22.82 -1.85 -4.90
C PRO A 244 21.29 -1.79 -4.91
N LEU A 245 20.63 -2.83 -4.36
CA LEU A 245 19.17 -2.94 -4.34
C LEU A 245 18.68 -3.22 -2.92
N VAL A 246 17.83 -2.31 -2.41
CA VAL A 246 17.12 -2.52 -1.14
C VAL A 246 15.64 -2.72 -1.43
N ILE A 247 15.09 -3.81 -0.92
CA ILE A 247 13.69 -4.16 -1.03
C ILE A 247 13.04 -4.06 0.34
N ILE A 248 12.08 -3.14 0.49
CA ILE A 248 11.28 -2.99 1.70
C ILE A 248 9.93 -3.65 1.49
N ARG A 249 9.58 -4.63 2.33
CA ARG A 249 8.31 -5.35 2.30
C ARG A 249 7.51 -5.04 3.57
N PRO A 250 6.73 -3.95 3.58
CA PRO A 250 5.87 -3.65 4.71
C PRO A 250 4.64 -4.57 4.72
N THR A 251 4.15 -4.90 5.90
CA THR A 251 2.87 -5.57 6.08
C THR A 251 1.69 -4.61 5.88
N ILE A 252 0.52 -4.85 6.45
CA ILE A 252 -0.63 -3.93 6.28
C ILE A 252 -0.29 -2.57 6.86
N ILE A 253 -0.12 -1.57 5.99
CA ILE A 253 0.23 -0.21 6.41
C ILE A 253 -1.01 0.49 6.95
N THR A 254 -0.88 1.09 8.14
CA THR A 254 -1.94 1.84 8.83
C THR A 254 -1.66 3.35 8.84
N SER A 255 -2.41 4.15 9.61
CA SER A 255 -2.17 5.58 9.76
C SER A 255 -0.81 5.88 10.41
N ILE A 256 -0.39 7.13 10.36
CA ILE A 256 0.81 7.60 11.07
C ILE A 256 0.64 7.38 12.57
N TYR A 257 1.68 6.86 13.23
CA TYR A 257 1.71 6.62 14.67
C TYR A 257 2.15 7.86 15.44
N LYS A 258 3.33 8.38 15.16
CA LYS A 258 3.95 9.46 15.95
C LYS A 258 4.01 10.78 15.20
N ASP A 259 4.62 10.82 14.03
CA ASP A 259 4.92 12.09 13.39
C ASP A 259 4.95 12.02 11.83
N PRO A 260 4.63 13.12 11.12
CA PRO A 260 4.40 14.46 11.68
C PRO A 260 2.98 14.68 12.23
N LEU A 261 2.01 13.88 11.81
CA LEU A 261 0.59 14.08 12.13
C LEU A 261 -0.05 12.75 12.52
N PRO A 262 -0.10 12.40 13.84
CA PRO A 262 -0.68 11.14 14.31
C PRO A 262 -2.11 10.93 13.80
N GLY A 263 -2.40 9.72 13.33
CA GLY A 263 -3.69 9.36 12.76
C GLY A 263 -3.91 9.79 11.31
N TRP A 264 -3.01 10.58 10.71
CA TRP A 264 -3.15 10.97 9.31
C TRP A 264 -3.05 9.77 8.37
N MET A 265 -3.93 9.76 7.39
CA MET A 265 -4.01 8.71 6.38
C MET A 265 -4.77 9.15 5.14
N GLU A 266 -4.58 8.44 4.03
CA GLU A 266 -5.32 8.63 2.80
C GLU A 266 -5.82 7.29 2.25
N LYS A 267 -7.01 7.28 1.69
CA LYS A 267 -7.69 6.12 1.10
C LYS A 267 -7.92 4.98 2.10
N THR A 268 -9.05 4.35 1.97
CA THR A 268 -9.47 3.21 2.78
C THR A 268 -8.61 1.97 2.48
N ARG A 269 -8.11 1.33 3.52
CA ARG A 269 -7.44 0.03 3.45
C ARG A 269 -8.27 -1.06 4.12
N THR A 270 -7.76 -2.28 4.16
CA THR A 270 -8.49 -3.47 4.63
C THR A 270 -9.14 -3.27 6.00
N ILE A 271 -8.35 -2.91 7.03
CA ILE A 271 -8.84 -2.75 8.40
C ILE A 271 -9.71 -1.51 8.58
N ASP A 272 -9.46 -0.46 7.79
CA ASP A 272 -10.25 0.78 7.83
C ASP A 272 -11.70 0.53 7.39
N SER A 273 -11.89 -0.38 6.44
CA SER A 273 -13.23 -0.78 5.98
C SER A 273 -14.06 -1.38 7.11
N PHE A 274 -13.43 -2.12 8.03
CA PHE A 274 -14.08 -2.65 9.23
C PHE A 274 -14.53 -1.52 10.15
N ILE A 275 -13.64 -0.56 10.42
CA ILE A 275 -13.92 0.62 11.28
C ILE A 275 -15.03 1.47 10.65
N ILE A 276 -14.93 1.79 9.35
CA ILE A 276 -15.91 2.60 8.61
C ILE A 276 -17.29 1.91 8.59
N GLY A 277 -17.30 0.61 8.30
CA GLY A 277 -18.53 -0.18 8.27
C GLY A 277 -19.23 -0.21 9.63
N TYR A 278 -18.43 -0.30 10.70
CA TYR A 278 -18.92 -0.24 12.08
C TYR A 278 -19.46 1.17 12.42
N ALA A 279 -18.70 2.21 12.12
CA ALA A 279 -19.06 3.60 12.34
C ALA A 279 -20.39 3.99 11.65
N LYS A 280 -20.63 3.43 10.46
CA LYS A 280 -21.88 3.65 9.69
C LYS A 280 -23.03 2.74 10.14
N GLY A 281 -22.85 1.86 11.13
CA GLY A 281 -23.84 0.89 11.59
C GLY A 281 -24.20 -0.18 10.54
N LYS A 282 -23.40 -0.30 9.47
CA LYS A 282 -23.65 -1.23 8.37
C LYS A 282 -22.99 -2.59 8.55
N LEU A 283 -22.02 -2.68 9.45
CA LEU A 283 -21.30 -3.92 9.72
C LEU A 283 -22.13 -4.82 10.64
N THR A 284 -22.67 -5.89 10.12
CA THR A 284 -23.53 -6.83 10.85
C THR A 284 -22.82 -8.11 11.22
N CYS A 285 -21.76 -8.45 10.52
CA CYS A 285 -20.86 -9.57 10.77
C CYS A 285 -19.50 -9.30 10.15
N SER A 286 -18.51 -10.05 10.53
CA SER A 286 -17.16 -10.04 9.95
C SER A 286 -16.68 -11.47 9.70
N LEU A 287 -15.73 -11.61 8.78
CA LEU A 287 -15.03 -12.86 8.51
C LEU A 287 -13.65 -12.79 9.16
N GLY A 288 -13.23 -13.84 9.86
CA GLY A 288 -11.89 -13.94 10.45
C GLY A 288 -11.83 -14.80 11.69
N ASN A 289 -10.62 -15.07 12.12
CA ASN A 289 -10.38 -15.73 13.40
C ASN A 289 -9.83 -14.70 14.40
N PRO A 290 -10.57 -14.41 15.49
CA PRO A 290 -10.17 -13.39 16.46
C PRO A 290 -8.82 -13.65 17.15
N LYS A 291 -8.32 -14.89 17.12
CA LYS A 291 -7.06 -15.31 17.73
C LYS A 291 -5.86 -15.19 16.78
N LEU A 292 -6.08 -15.01 15.48
CA LEU A 292 -4.97 -14.86 14.53
C LEU A 292 -4.34 -13.49 14.68
N THR A 293 -3.03 -13.45 14.49
CA THR A 293 -2.25 -12.22 14.42
C THR A 293 -2.62 -11.44 13.16
N MET A 294 -2.91 -10.18 13.35
CA MET A 294 -3.08 -9.20 12.29
C MET A 294 -1.75 -8.46 12.15
N ASP A 295 -1.04 -8.69 11.06
CA ASP A 295 0.26 -8.03 10.87
C ASP A 295 0.05 -6.64 10.26
N VAL A 296 0.20 -5.63 11.09
CA VAL A 296 -0.02 -4.22 10.76
C VAL A 296 1.15 -3.37 11.20
N ILE A 297 1.46 -2.32 10.44
CA ILE A 297 2.56 -1.40 10.74
C ILE A 297 2.17 0.04 10.38
N PRO A 298 2.45 1.05 11.23
CA PRO A 298 2.23 2.46 10.91
C PRO A 298 3.08 2.95 9.73
N GLY A 299 2.52 3.88 8.92
CA GLY A 299 3.16 4.37 7.71
C GLY A 299 4.46 5.14 7.96
N ASP A 300 4.55 5.88 9.04
CA ASP A 300 5.77 6.59 9.46
C ASP A 300 6.91 5.64 9.82
N MET A 301 6.62 4.50 10.46
CA MET A 301 7.64 3.47 10.75
C MET A 301 8.20 2.83 9.47
N VAL A 302 7.35 2.60 8.47
CA VAL A 302 7.81 2.12 7.16
C VAL A 302 8.77 3.13 6.52
N VAL A 303 8.41 4.40 6.54
CA VAL A 303 9.25 5.47 5.98
C VAL A 303 10.55 5.64 6.77
N ASN A 304 10.52 5.54 8.09
CA ASN A 304 11.71 5.57 8.92
C ASN A 304 12.68 4.44 8.53
N ALA A 305 12.16 3.22 8.38
CA ALA A 305 12.97 2.07 7.92
C ALA A 305 13.55 2.29 6.51
N MET A 306 12.79 2.90 5.59
CA MET A 306 13.29 3.25 4.25
C MET A 306 14.48 4.21 4.34
N ILE A 307 14.37 5.28 5.11
CA ILE A 307 15.43 6.29 5.29
C ILE A 307 16.69 5.65 5.89
N VAL A 308 16.53 4.85 6.94
CA VAL A 308 17.63 4.16 7.60
C VAL A 308 18.29 3.13 6.67
N ALA A 309 17.50 2.38 5.91
CA ALA A 309 18.01 1.41 4.95
C ALA A 309 18.81 2.08 3.82
N MET A 310 18.34 3.21 3.30
CA MET A 310 19.08 4.01 2.32
C MET A 310 20.42 4.48 2.86
N ALA A 311 20.45 4.94 4.12
CA ALA A 311 21.68 5.39 4.77
C ALA A 311 22.69 4.24 5.02
N ALA A 312 22.20 3.06 5.37
CA ALA A 312 23.03 1.91 5.71
C ALA A 312 23.65 1.19 4.50
N TYR A 313 23.11 1.38 3.29
CA TYR A 313 23.34 0.43 2.18
C TYR A 313 24.15 0.98 0.98
N LEU A 314 24.66 2.22 1.05
CA LEU A 314 25.39 2.86 -0.06
C LEU A 314 26.64 2.10 -0.54
N ASN A 315 27.31 1.42 0.36
CA ASN A 315 28.62 0.79 0.04
C ASN A 315 28.54 -0.71 -0.23
N ASN A 316 27.33 -1.26 -0.35
CA ASN A 316 27.12 -2.71 -0.45
C ASN A 316 26.49 -3.06 -1.79
N GLN A 317 27.24 -3.72 -2.69
CA GLN A 317 26.78 -4.18 -4.02
C GLN A 317 25.84 -5.40 -3.96
N SER A 318 25.12 -5.60 -2.85
CA SER A 318 24.23 -6.73 -2.66
C SER A 318 22.76 -6.33 -2.80
N GLU A 319 21.89 -7.32 -3.01
CA GLU A 319 20.46 -7.20 -2.82
C GLU A 319 20.12 -7.55 -1.37
N ILE A 320 19.35 -6.71 -0.70
CA ILE A 320 18.85 -7.02 0.63
C ILE A 320 17.36 -6.72 0.75
N ILE A 321 16.68 -7.55 1.52
CA ILE A 321 15.26 -7.45 1.81
C ILE A 321 15.07 -7.15 3.29
N TYR A 322 14.18 -6.20 3.58
CA TYR A 322 13.72 -5.87 4.92
C TYR A 322 12.21 -6.04 5.01
N HIS A 323 11.75 -6.91 5.90
CA HIS A 323 10.35 -6.95 6.28
C HIS A 323 10.07 -5.93 7.38
N ILE A 324 9.17 -5.01 7.14
CA ILE A 324 8.72 -4.07 8.15
C ILE A 324 7.35 -4.54 8.66
N SER A 325 7.40 -5.30 9.74
CA SER A 325 6.27 -6.08 10.28
C SER A 325 6.22 -5.99 11.80
N SER A 326 5.08 -6.36 12.38
CA SER A 326 4.91 -6.43 13.84
C SER A 326 4.74 -7.85 14.37
N SER A 327 4.43 -8.82 13.50
CA SER A 327 3.97 -10.15 13.90
C SER A 327 4.93 -10.94 14.78
N MET A 328 6.25 -10.77 14.60
CA MET A 328 7.26 -11.47 15.40
C MET A 328 7.58 -10.76 16.73
N ARG A 329 7.57 -9.44 16.75
CA ARG A 329 8.12 -8.65 17.86
C ARG A 329 7.05 -8.00 18.74
N ASN A 330 5.89 -7.68 18.16
CA ASN A 330 4.75 -7.08 18.86
C ASN A 330 3.43 -7.50 18.19
N PRO A 331 3.07 -8.81 18.26
CA PRO A 331 1.89 -9.33 17.59
C PRO A 331 0.60 -8.74 18.17
N VAL A 332 -0.34 -8.39 17.29
CA VAL A 332 -1.69 -7.94 17.65
C VAL A 332 -2.74 -8.86 17.06
N ALA A 333 -3.67 -9.35 17.88
CA ALA A 333 -4.75 -10.21 17.43
C ALA A 333 -5.93 -9.38 16.87
N PHE A 334 -6.68 -9.95 15.91
CA PHE A 334 -7.92 -9.33 15.40
C PHE A 334 -8.92 -8.97 16.51
N SER A 335 -8.94 -9.75 17.61
CA SER A 335 -9.79 -9.48 18.78
C SER A 335 -9.51 -8.11 19.43
N ILE A 336 -8.26 -7.65 19.43
CA ILE A 336 -7.89 -6.34 20.00
C ILE A 336 -8.51 -5.22 19.19
N LEU A 337 -8.37 -5.24 17.85
CA LEU A 337 -9.03 -4.25 16.98
C LEU A 337 -10.55 -4.24 17.20
N GLN A 338 -11.18 -5.44 17.27
CA GLN A 338 -12.62 -5.57 17.48
C GLN A 338 -13.05 -4.98 18.85
N LEU A 339 -12.24 -5.22 19.88
CA LEU A 339 -12.46 -4.68 21.22
C LEU A 339 -12.35 -3.15 21.23
N CYS A 340 -11.27 -2.61 20.66
CA CYS A 340 -11.04 -1.17 20.60
C CYS A 340 -12.16 -0.44 19.83
N VAL A 341 -12.58 -0.99 18.68
CA VAL A 341 -13.70 -0.42 17.91
C VAL A 341 -15.00 -0.42 18.75
N TYR A 342 -15.30 -1.52 19.45
CA TYR A 342 -16.48 -1.59 20.32
C TYR A 342 -16.37 -0.59 21.47
N GLN A 343 -15.25 -0.49 22.17
CA GLN A 343 -15.00 0.44 23.27
C GLN A 343 -15.09 1.90 22.82
N TYR A 344 -14.44 2.23 21.70
CA TYR A 344 -14.43 3.57 21.15
C TYR A 344 -15.86 4.06 20.85
N PHE A 345 -16.65 3.30 20.08
CA PHE A 345 -18.01 3.69 19.73
C PHE A 345 -19.02 3.55 20.88
N SER A 346 -18.71 2.85 21.94
CA SER A 346 -19.47 2.86 23.19
C SER A 346 -19.30 4.18 23.95
N LYS A 347 -18.09 4.76 23.91
CA LYS A 347 -17.76 6.05 24.51
C LYS A 347 -18.15 7.24 23.61
N HIS A 348 -18.09 7.06 22.27
CA HIS A 348 -18.35 8.08 21.26
C HIS A 348 -19.46 7.63 20.30
N PRO A 349 -20.74 7.63 20.74
CA PRO A 349 -21.84 7.21 19.88
C PRO A 349 -21.97 8.06 18.62
N ARG A 350 -22.28 7.43 17.49
CA ARG A 350 -22.47 8.11 16.20
C ARG A 350 -23.97 8.30 15.92
N THR A 351 -24.29 9.39 15.23
CA THR A 351 -25.64 9.68 14.75
C THR A 351 -25.74 9.31 13.28
N GLY A 352 -26.78 8.58 12.91
CA GLY A 352 -27.09 8.24 11.53
C GLY A 352 -27.62 9.44 10.73
N LYS A 353 -27.73 9.27 9.40
CA LYS A 353 -28.32 10.32 8.54
C LYS A 353 -29.77 10.67 8.87
N ASP A 354 -30.47 9.79 9.55
CA ASP A 354 -31.84 9.94 10.04
C ASP A 354 -31.93 10.65 11.42
N GLY A 355 -30.82 11.14 11.94
CA GLY A 355 -30.74 11.79 13.25
C GLY A 355 -30.76 10.82 14.44
N LYS A 356 -30.87 9.50 14.21
CA LYS A 356 -30.90 8.51 15.28
C LYS A 356 -29.51 8.04 15.67
N THR A 357 -29.31 7.77 16.96
CA THR A 357 -28.07 7.18 17.47
C THR A 357 -27.87 5.77 16.93
N ILE A 358 -26.71 5.52 16.33
CA ILE A 358 -26.31 4.18 15.87
C ILE A 358 -25.98 3.32 17.09
N LYS A 359 -26.76 2.25 17.31
CA LYS A 359 -26.55 1.33 18.45
C LYS A 359 -25.21 0.61 18.31
N THR A 360 -24.36 0.78 19.30
CA THR A 360 -23.11 0.04 19.46
C THR A 360 -23.42 -1.40 19.86
N ARG A 361 -22.84 -2.37 19.15
CA ARG A 361 -23.02 -3.81 19.42
C ARG A 361 -21.75 -4.58 19.06
N LYS A 362 -21.50 -5.69 19.77
CA LYS A 362 -20.45 -6.63 19.38
C LYS A 362 -20.83 -7.28 18.03
N VAL A 363 -19.93 -7.22 17.06
CA VAL A 363 -20.13 -7.82 15.73
C VAL A 363 -19.64 -9.25 15.75
N PRO A 364 -20.47 -10.26 15.38
CA PRO A 364 -20.02 -11.63 15.31
C PRO A 364 -18.97 -11.82 14.24
N MET A 365 -17.92 -12.60 14.54
CA MET A 365 -16.83 -12.93 13.61
C MET A 365 -16.90 -14.43 13.28
N PHE A 366 -17.02 -14.73 11.99
CA PHE A 366 -17.10 -16.10 11.48
C PHE A 366 -15.71 -16.63 11.14
N ARG A 367 -15.37 -17.81 11.70
CA ARG A 367 -14.02 -18.41 11.63
C ARG A 367 -13.75 -19.19 10.33
N ASN A 368 -14.73 -19.30 9.45
CA ASN A 368 -14.58 -19.92 8.13
C ASN A 368 -15.62 -19.38 7.15
N LEU A 369 -15.32 -19.51 5.86
CA LEU A 369 -16.20 -19.05 4.77
C LEU A 369 -17.56 -19.76 4.78
N ALA A 370 -17.62 -21.05 5.10
CA ALA A 370 -18.86 -21.80 5.06
C ALA A 370 -19.89 -21.23 6.05
N SER A 371 -19.51 -21.01 7.32
CA SER A 371 -20.39 -20.42 8.32
C SER A 371 -20.78 -18.98 7.99
N PHE A 372 -19.84 -18.20 7.43
CA PHE A 372 -20.13 -16.85 6.90
C PHE A 372 -21.17 -16.90 5.77
N HIS A 373 -20.97 -17.76 4.76
CA HIS A 373 -21.93 -17.92 3.66
C HIS A 373 -23.31 -18.38 4.16
N THR A 374 -23.36 -19.36 5.07
CA THR A 374 -24.61 -19.81 5.68
C THR A 374 -25.35 -18.65 6.33
N TYR A 375 -24.65 -17.85 7.14
CA TYR A 375 -25.23 -16.67 7.77
C TYR A 375 -25.73 -15.65 6.72
N MET A 376 -24.93 -15.37 5.71
CA MET A 376 -25.27 -14.42 4.64
C MET A 376 -26.48 -14.90 3.84
N VAL A 377 -26.58 -16.21 3.56
CA VAL A 377 -27.74 -16.79 2.88
C VAL A 377 -29.01 -16.67 3.73
N LEU A 378 -28.96 -17.15 4.96
CA LEU A 378 -30.14 -17.17 5.85
C LEU A 378 -30.61 -15.76 6.21
N ARG A 379 -29.69 -14.85 6.48
CA ARG A 379 -30.00 -13.51 7.01
C ARG A 379 -30.35 -12.48 5.91
N TYR A 380 -29.81 -12.68 4.69
CA TYR A 380 -29.91 -11.67 3.61
C TYR A 380 -30.43 -12.26 2.30
N LYS A 381 -29.85 -13.36 1.79
CA LYS A 381 -30.23 -13.87 0.46
C LYS A 381 -31.68 -14.39 0.44
N LEU A 382 -32.06 -15.24 1.38
CA LEU A 382 -33.43 -15.76 1.46
C LEU A 382 -34.47 -14.66 1.63
N PRO A 383 -34.35 -13.68 2.54
CA PRO A 383 -35.26 -12.53 2.58
C PRO A 383 -35.29 -11.72 1.28
N LEU A 384 -34.18 -11.57 0.59
CA LEU A 384 -34.12 -10.86 -0.70
C LEU A 384 -34.86 -11.62 -1.82
N GLU A 385 -34.74 -12.96 -1.84
CA GLU A 385 -35.54 -13.77 -2.81
C GLU A 385 -37.03 -13.69 -2.52
N VAL A 386 -37.44 -13.74 -1.24
CA VAL A 386 -38.86 -13.52 -0.86
C VAL A 386 -39.32 -12.12 -1.27
N LEU A 387 -38.49 -11.08 -1.00
CA LEU A 387 -38.80 -9.72 -1.41
C LEU A 387 -38.93 -9.58 -2.93
N HIS A 388 -38.10 -10.28 -3.69
CA HIS A 388 -38.16 -10.32 -5.14
C HIS A 388 -39.44 -11.00 -5.65
N LEU A 389 -39.86 -12.09 -5.03
CA LEU A 389 -41.14 -12.75 -5.36
C LEU A 389 -42.34 -11.81 -5.09
N LEU A 390 -42.31 -11.10 -3.95
CA LEU A 390 -43.32 -10.07 -3.63
C LEU A 390 -43.31 -8.92 -4.63
N ASP A 391 -42.14 -8.48 -5.11
CA ASP A 391 -42.01 -7.45 -6.14
C ASP A 391 -42.66 -7.88 -7.47
N LEU A 392 -42.54 -9.14 -7.84
CA LEU A 392 -43.21 -9.68 -9.03
C LEU A 392 -44.75 -9.65 -8.88
N ILE A 393 -45.27 -9.96 -7.69
CA ILE A 393 -46.70 -9.90 -7.38
C ILE A 393 -47.21 -8.45 -7.37
N LEU A 394 -46.40 -7.50 -6.89
CA LEU A 394 -46.68 -6.07 -6.81
C LEU A 394 -46.33 -5.29 -8.10
N CYS A 395 -46.37 -5.95 -9.25
CA CYS A 395 -46.11 -5.35 -10.57
C CYS A 395 -44.78 -4.57 -10.63
N ARG A 396 -43.72 -5.07 -9.97
CA ARG A 396 -42.36 -4.52 -9.96
C ARG A 396 -42.20 -3.11 -9.36
N SER A 397 -43.07 -2.74 -8.44
CA SER A 397 -43.03 -1.40 -7.79
C SER A 397 -41.83 -1.13 -6.93
N ILE A 398 -41.10 -2.17 -6.47
CA ILE A 398 -39.90 -2.06 -5.62
C ILE A 398 -38.64 -2.66 -6.26
N SER A 399 -38.64 -2.95 -7.55
CA SER A 399 -37.55 -3.61 -8.29
C SER A 399 -36.20 -2.89 -8.14
N HIS A 400 -36.20 -1.57 -8.18
CA HIS A 400 -34.96 -0.78 -8.00
C HIS A 400 -34.30 -1.09 -6.65
N ARG A 401 -35.05 -1.09 -5.56
CA ARG A 401 -34.57 -1.35 -4.20
C ARG A 401 -34.13 -2.81 -4.03
N CYS A 402 -34.80 -3.75 -4.62
CA CYS A 402 -34.44 -5.17 -4.65
C CYS A 402 -33.08 -5.37 -5.34
N ASN A 403 -32.87 -4.70 -6.48
CA ASN A 403 -31.64 -4.78 -7.25
C ASN A 403 -30.44 -4.13 -6.50
N GLU A 404 -30.64 -2.98 -5.87
CA GLU A 404 -29.60 -2.35 -5.05
C GLU A 404 -29.16 -3.25 -3.89
N LEU A 405 -30.10 -3.85 -3.15
CA LEU A 405 -29.81 -4.75 -2.04
C LEU A 405 -29.11 -6.02 -2.52
N ARG A 406 -29.49 -6.56 -3.69
CA ARG A 406 -28.82 -7.73 -4.31
C ARG A 406 -27.39 -7.39 -4.74
N GLN A 407 -27.17 -6.22 -5.33
CA GLN A 407 -25.81 -5.75 -5.69
C GLN A 407 -24.95 -5.58 -4.43
N MET A 408 -25.49 -5.01 -3.37
CA MET A 408 -24.80 -4.86 -2.10
C MET A 408 -24.46 -6.20 -1.45
N TYR A 409 -25.39 -7.17 -1.45
CA TYR A 409 -25.14 -8.53 -0.99
C TYR A 409 -23.98 -9.18 -1.76
N ASN A 410 -24.04 -9.16 -3.08
CA ASN A 410 -23.01 -9.75 -3.95
C ASN A 410 -21.65 -9.07 -3.73
N PHE A 411 -21.63 -7.75 -3.56
CA PHE A 411 -20.42 -7.00 -3.27
C PHE A 411 -19.77 -7.44 -1.94
N ILE A 412 -20.57 -7.56 -0.87
CA ILE A 412 -20.06 -7.97 0.46
C ILE A 412 -19.51 -9.40 0.42
N VAL A 413 -20.22 -10.34 -0.21
CA VAL A 413 -19.79 -11.73 -0.35
C VAL A 413 -18.47 -11.81 -1.15
N ARG A 414 -18.42 -11.15 -2.32
CA ARG A 414 -17.22 -11.11 -3.15
C ARG A 414 -16.02 -10.46 -2.44
N LEU A 415 -16.27 -9.42 -1.65
CA LEU A 415 -15.23 -8.77 -0.85
C LEU A 415 -14.69 -9.70 0.23
N ALA A 416 -15.57 -10.42 0.94
CA ALA A 416 -15.18 -11.39 1.95
C ALA A 416 -14.33 -12.53 1.35
N GLU A 417 -14.71 -13.05 0.18
CA GLU A 417 -13.94 -14.07 -0.54
C GLU A 417 -12.56 -13.57 -0.98
N LEU A 418 -12.47 -12.33 -1.47
CA LEU A 418 -11.22 -11.71 -1.89
C LEU A 418 -10.25 -11.53 -0.72
N TYR A 419 -10.75 -11.18 0.46
CA TYR A 419 -9.94 -10.96 1.65
C TYR A 419 -9.73 -12.21 2.51
N ALA A 420 -10.45 -13.31 2.27
CA ALA A 420 -10.33 -14.54 3.05
C ALA A 420 -8.90 -15.09 3.17
N PRO A 421 -8.07 -15.13 2.11
CA PRO A 421 -6.68 -15.59 2.22
C PRO A 421 -5.87 -14.81 3.27
N TYR A 422 -6.07 -13.50 3.37
CA TYR A 422 -5.40 -12.63 4.34
C TYR A 422 -5.98 -12.72 5.74
N THR A 423 -7.30 -12.82 5.84
CA THR A 423 -8.02 -12.88 7.11
C THR A 423 -7.75 -14.20 7.86
N PHE A 424 -7.43 -15.27 7.13
CA PHE A 424 -7.07 -16.58 7.67
C PHE A 424 -5.58 -16.90 7.55
N PHE A 425 -4.78 -15.93 7.16
CA PHE A 425 -3.34 -16.08 7.06
C PHE A 425 -2.72 -16.40 8.42
N LYS A 426 -1.85 -17.42 8.46
CA LYS A 426 -1.19 -17.91 9.68
C LYS A 426 0.31 -17.68 9.68
N GLY A 427 0.84 -17.05 8.65
CA GLY A 427 2.25 -16.77 8.53
C GLY A 427 2.70 -15.65 9.48
N CYS A 428 4.00 -15.66 9.78
CA CYS A 428 4.72 -14.56 10.42
C CYS A 428 5.86 -14.13 9.50
N PHE A 429 6.15 -12.85 9.48
CA PHE A 429 7.23 -12.31 8.67
C PHE A 429 8.52 -12.30 9.49
N GLU A 430 9.57 -12.97 8.99
CA GLU A 430 10.91 -12.87 9.55
C GLU A 430 11.36 -11.41 9.49
N ASP A 431 11.97 -10.90 10.56
CA ASP A 431 12.40 -9.49 10.68
C ASP A 431 13.86 -9.36 11.16
N ILE A 432 14.69 -10.37 10.88
CA ILE A 432 16.07 -10.44 11.33
C ILE A 432 16.90 -9.30 10.74
N ASN A 433 16.76 -9.03 9.44
CA ASN A 433 17.51 -7.96 8.77
C ASN A 433 17.04 -6.59 9.25
N SER A 434 15.73 -6.36 9.33
CA SER A 434 15.19 -5.09 9.82
C SER A 434 15.55 -4.84 11.30
N ARG A 435 15.56 -5.89 12.12
CA ARG A 435 16.07 -5.80 13.49
C ARG A 435 17.56 -5.44 13.55
N ARG A 436 18.38 -6.08 12.71
CA ARG A 436 19.83 -5.74 12.63
C ARG A 436 20.04 -4.30 12.19
N LEU A 437 19.26 -3.84 11.21
CA LEU A 437 19.28 -2.45 10.75
C LEU A 437 18.92 -1.48 11.87
N TRP A 438 17.83 -1.73 12.60
CA TRP A 438 17.43 -0.92 13.76
C TRP A 438 18.49 -0.91 14.85
N MET A 439 19.08 -2.07 15.21
CA MET A 439 20.14 -2.16 16.20
C MET A 439 21.41 -1.43 15.78
N ALA A 440 21.73 -1.39 14.50
CA ALA A 440 22.85 -0.64 13.96
C ALA A 440 22.61 0.87 14.09
N MET A 441 21.40 1.33 13.74
CA MET A 441 20.97 2.72 13.93
C MET A 441 21.08 3.16 15.39
N MET A 442 20.59 2.35 16.33
CA MET A 442 20.59 2.68 17.77
C MET A 442 22.00 2.85 18.38
N LYS A 443 23.04 2.38 17.70
CA LYS A 443 24.44 2.59 18.13
C LYS A 443 24.98 3.96 17.75
N ASP A 444 24.34 4.67 16.87
CA ASP A 444 24.81 5.96 16.34
C ASP A 444 24.59 7.14 17.30
N ASN A 445 23.89 6.96 18.41
CA ASN A 445 23.71 7.91 19.53
C ASN A 445 23.49 9.39 19.14
N THR A 446 22.78 9.65 18.02
CA THR A 446 22.48 11.01 17.56
C THR A 446 21.07 11.43 17.96
N GLU A 447 20.81 12.74 18.05
CA GLU A 447 19.48 13.31 18.39
C GLU A 447 18.39 12.96 17.36
N GLU A 448 18.77 12.50 16.16
CA GLU A 448 17.84 12.11 15.08
C GLU A 448 17.25 10.72 15.26
N ILE A 449 17.86 9.86 16.09
CA ILE A 449 17.41 8.46 16.30
C ILE A 449 15.95 8.36 16.76
N PRO A 450 15.47 9.16 17.72
CA PRO A 450 14.07 9.11 18.13
C PRO A 450 13.09 9.44 17.00
N LEU A 451 13.51 10.25 16.03
CA LEU A 451 12.69 10.63 14.86
C LEU A 451 12.58 9.51 13.81
N LEU A 452 13.55 8.57 13.80
CA LEU A 452 13.65 7.50 12.81
C LEU A 452 13.37 6.11 13.40
N ASP A 453 12.77 6.05 14.60
CA ASP A 453 12.39 4.79 15.23
C ASP A 453 11.37 4.01 14.39
N PHE A 454 11.64 2.73 14.17
CA PHE A 454 10.74 1.79 13.49
C PHE A 454 10.64 0.44 14.22
N ASP A 455 10.99 0.39 15.52
CA ASP A 455 10.78 -0.80 16.34
C ASP A 455 9.29 -0.99 16.66
N PRO A 456 8.64 -2.04 16.16
CA PRO A 456 7.22 -2.28 16.44
C PRO A 456 6.93 -2.46 17.95
N LYS A 457 7.93 -2.78 18.77
CA LYS A 457 7.79 -2.87 20.24
C LYS A 457 7.43 -1.54 20.90
N SER A 458 7.67 -0.42 20.24
CA SER A 458 7.30 0.91 20.75
C SER A 458 5.79 1.19 20.66
N ILE A 459 5.00 0.32 20.00
CA ILE A 459 3.56 0.51 19.80
C ILE A 459 2.78 -0.14 20.93
N ASP A 460 1.99 0.65 21.65
CA ASP A 460 0.87 0.16 22.43
C ASP A 460 -0.36 0.07 21.50
N TRP A 461 -0.79 -1.15 21.17
CA TRP A 461 -1.86 -1.37 20.18
C TRP A 461 -3.23 -0.87 20.65
N GLU A 462 -3.54 -0.95 21.96
CA GLU A 462 -4.81 -0.46 22.47
C GLU A 462 -4.86 1.06 22.43
N ASP A 463 -3.78 1.73 22.85
CA ASP A 463 -3.63 3.18 22.75
C ASP A 463 -3.66 3.63 21.29
N TYR A 464 -2.88 2.98 20.43
CA TYR A 464 -2.81 3.31 19.00
C TYR A 464 -4.18 3.21 18.33
N PHE A 465 -4.93 2.11 18.54
CA PHE A 465 -6.25 2.00 17.92
C PHE A 465 -7.26 2.96 18.50
N ASN A 466 -7.35 3.10 19.83
CA ASN A 466 -8.37 3.94 20.47
C ASN A 466 -8.11 5.45 20.30
N ASN A 467 -6.86 5.90 20.37
CA ASN A 467 -6.54 7.32 20.48
C ASN A 467 -5.94 7.90 19.20
N ILE A 468 -5.45 7.07 18.27
CA ILE A 468 -4.77 7.53 17.05
C ILE A 468 -5.47 7.03 15.79
N HIS A 469 -5.54 5.71 15.58
CA HIS A 469 -5.97 5.15 14.30
C HIS A 469 -7.48 5.31 14.06
N ILE A 470 -8.34 4.91 15.00
CA ILE A 470 -9.80 5.04 14.86
C ILE A 470 -10.22 6.52 14.70
N PRO A 471 -9.74 7.48 15.53
CA PRO A 471 -9.98 8.90 15.30
C PRO A 471 -9.50 9.37 13.92
N GLY A 472 -8.31 8.91 13.48
CA GLY A 472 -7.76 9.22 12.16
C GLY A 472 -8.67 8.74 11.02
N VAL A 473 -9.12 7.48 11.08
CA VAL A 473 -10.08 6.92 10.10
C VAL A 473 -11.36 7.78 10.04
N LEU A 474 -11.88 8.18 11.18
CA LEU A 474 -13.10 9.00 11.24
C LEU A 474 -12.88 10.38 10.65
N LYS A 475 -11.76 11.02 10.97
CA LYS A 475 -11.41 12.38 10.50
C LYS A 475 -11.18 12.40 8.98
N HIS A 476 -10.38 11.47 8.47
CA HIS A 476 -9.87 11.53 7.08
C HIS A 476 -10.69 10.72 6.07
N LEU A 477 -11.46 9.70 6.51
CA LEU A 477 -12.17 8.79 5.60
C LEU A 477 -13.70 8.75 5.78
N CYS A 478 -14.25 9.33 6.82
CA CYS A 478 -15.69 9.29 7.09
C CYS A 478 -16.40 10.63 6.91
N ASN A 479 -15.67 11.70 6.69
CA ASN A 479 -16.22 13.05 6.47
C ASN A 479 -16.65 13.23 5.01
#